data_f79e3a08aa35ce5512efd0a23720c0b0
#
_entry.id   f79e3a08aa35ce5512efd0a23720c0b0
#
_cell.length_a   1.000
_cell.length_b   1.000
_cell.length_c   1.000
_cell.angle_alpha   90.00
_cell.angle_beta   90.00
_cell.angle_gamma   90.00
#
_symmetry.space_group_name_H-M   'P 1'
#
loop_
_entity.id
_entity.type
_entity.pdbx_description
1 polymer ?
#
loop_
_entity_poly.entity_id
_entity_poly.type
_entity_poly.pdbx_seq_one_letter_code
_entity_poly.pdbx_strand_id
1 'polypeptide(L)'
;MNKTKEITSVTLAHINDTHSYFEPTSLQLTLDIQGNKMMPFVSAGGFARIATRIHQLREDAKRMQRSFLFVHAGDCFQGTLYFSLFKGKANADMLNALNIDAMTLGNHELDMGNEPVAQFAERINFPLLAGNWDLSAERANKAHRLSENRKVKAYDTARRCANWITKPAGDSQVALFGLSLDKMADIANPDSDTPFVDALETARNTIDEIHRAGINKIILVSHLGYQADKELAAKVDGISLIVGGHSHVLQGDFSALGLSREEAYGQHINETYVVQAGLHALSLGHCHIDFDEQGKVVSFQGRNELLLGRRLFLDASMNEAGSDSAHLEACEWVNNHPNVVVCKKDPEVQGILLNKYIPRVRELQNQVVAQASHTRRHVRIPDDEGPSQLAPLVAQSFVHAMKNRGHPVQFAIHNAGGVRTSILPGKVTVADIAGKLLPFAVPIGVYHVSGQTIADTLEGAINNAINNGVEGTGSGSYPYTCHLKFDYDAEKPKGERISQLKILLGSEWQTVEAHQYYCGTSSAYTMKGKEGYDALLNMKDEGIVTNVSMADAFIEVLTDYPDLLSHHSQAALTSSSR
;
A
#
# COMPACT_ATOMS: atom_id res chain seq x y z
N MET A 1 11.89 -54.12 6.18
CA MET A 1 12.26 -53.05 5.27
C MET A 1 11.75 -51.75 5.85
N ASN A 2 12.63 -50.95 6.45
CA ASN A 2 12.25 -49.59 6.82
C ASN A 2 11.91 -48.84 5.54
N LYS A 3 10.62 -48.50 5.32
CA LYS A 3 10.27 -47.50 4.33
C LYS A 3 11.03 -46.23 4.72
N THR A 4 11.99 -45.81 3.95
CA THR A 4 12.54 -44.45 4.03
C THR A 4 11.33 -43.52 3.92
N LYS A 5 11.07 -42.73 4.98
CA LYS A 5 9.99 -41.71 4.97
C LYS A 5 10.24 -40.81 3.77
N GLU A 6 9.26 -40.74 2.88
CA GLU A 6 9.33 -39.90 1.69
C GLU A 6 9.24 -38.45 2.12
N ILE A 7 10.34 -37.71 1.95
CA ILE A 7 10.41 -36.29 2.31
C ILE A 7 10.19 -35.44 1.04
N THR A 8 9.24 -34.55 1.11
CA THR A 8 9.03 -33.54 0.07
C THR A 8 9.76 -32.26 0.44
N SER A 9 10.72 -31.85 -0.39
CA SER A 9 11.61 -30.71 -0.13
C SER A 9 11.29 -29.54 -1.05
N VAL A 10 11.01 -28.37 -0.47
CA VAL A 10 10.67 -27.15 -1.18
C VAL A 10 11.57 -26.00 -0.72
N THR A 11 12.05 -25.20 -1.67
CA THR A 11 12.60 -23.87 -1.42
C THR A 11 11.54 -22.87 -1.83
N LEU A 12 11.10 -22.03 -0.92
CA LEU A 12 10.15 -20.96 -1.20
C LEU A 12 10.83 -19.60 -1.02
N ALA A 13 10.70 -18.75 -2.03
CA ALA A 13 11.05 -17.34 -1.97
C ALA A 13 9.78 -16.49 -1.98
N HIS A 14 9.81 -15.34 -1.32
CA HIS A 14 8.64 -14.44 -1.30
C HIS A 14 9.03 -12.98 -1.16
N ILE A 15 8.14 -12.13 -1.66
CA ILE A 15 8.13 -10.68 -1.49
C ILE A 15 6.69 -10.25 -1.19
N ASN A 16 6.52 -9.09 -0.62
CA ASN A 16 5.24 -8.46 -0.31
C ASN A 16 5.38 -6.94 -0.34
N ASP A 17 4.23 -6.23 -0.44
CA ASP A 17 4.14 -4.78 -0.27
C ASP A 17 5.20 -4.03 -1.10
N THR A 18 5.34 -4.42 -2.37
CA THR A 18 6.38 -3.86 -3.25
C THR A 18 6.07 -2.46 -3.73
N HIS A 19 4.79 -2.04 -3.71
CA HIS A 19 4.32 -0.66 -3.95
C HIS A 19 4.99 0.02 -5.14
N SER A 20 5.13 -0.71 -6.26
CA SER A 20 5.75 -0.21 -7.50
C SER A 20 7.18 0.31 -7.35
N TYR A 21 7.91 -0.07 -6.31
CA TYR A 21 9.33 0.25 -6.12
C TYR A 21 10.20 -0.63 -7.02
N PHE A 22 10.12 -0.40 -8.33
CA PHE A 22 10.86 -1.20 -9.32
C PHE A 22 12.34 -0.84 -9.39
N GLU A 23 12.66 0.44 -9.18
CA GLU A 23 14.05 0.91 -9.12
C GLU A 23 14.60 0.77 -7.70
N PRO A 24 15.91 0.61 -7.54
CA PRO A 24 16.54 0.70 -6.22
C PRO A 24 16.33 2.07 -5.59
N THR A 25 16.21 2.07 -4.28
CA THR A 25 16.12 3.30 -3.47
C THR A 25 17.42 3.57 -2.73
N SER A 26 17.63 4.83 -2.33
CA SER A 26 18.70 5.22 -1.42
C SER A 26 18.28 4.88 0.00
N LEU A 27 18.97 3.95 0.65
CA LEU A 27 18.76 3.55 2.04
C LEU A 27 19.92 4.09 2.88
N GLN A 28 19.59 4.82 3.95
CA GLN A 28 20.59 5.23 4.94
C GLN A 28 20.77 4.09 5.95
N LEU A 29 22.02 3.71 6.17
CA LEU A 29 22.40 2.77 7.23
C LEU A 29 22.93 3.55 8.44
N THR A 30 22.81 2.98 9.63
CA THR A 30 23.47 3.47 10.83
C THR A 30 24.36 2.36 11.34
N LEU A 31 25.67 2.56 11.19
CA LEU A 31 26.67 1.55 11.48
C LEU A 31 27.52 1.98 12.68
N ASP A 32 27.87 1.02 13.53
CA ASP A 32 28.90 1.16 14.57
C ASP A 32 29.92 0.03 14.40
N ILE A 33 31.04 0.34 13.77
CA ILE A 33 32.09 -0.63 13.46
C ILE A 33 33.31 -0.29 14.32
N GLN A 34 33.59 -1.13 15.32
CA GLN A 34 34.70 -0.96 16.25
C GLN A 34 34.73 0.42 16.94
N GLY A 35 33.54 1.00 17.22
CA GLY A 35 33.39 2.33 17.84
C GLY A 35 33.37 3.49 16.83
N ASN A 36 33.58 3.22 15.54
CA ASN A 36 33.41 4.22 14.48
C ASN A 36 31.95 4.26 14.02
N LYS A 37 31.26 5.33 14.41
CA LYS A 37 29.85 5.56 14.01
C LYS A 37 29.78 6.27 12.67
N MET A 38 29.00 5.74 11.74
CA MET A 38 28.78 6.34 10.43
C MET A 38 27.37 6.10 9.93
N MET A 39 26.90 7.00 9.06
CA MET A 39 25.54 6.95 8.50
C MET A 39 25.60 7.00 6.95
N PRO A 40 26.21 6.01 6.31
CA PRO A 40 26.33 6.00 4.86
C PRO A 40 25.00 5.66 4.18
N PHE A 41 24.91 6.01 2.90
CA PHE A 41 23.82 5.61 2.03
C PHE A 41 24.23 4.43 1.14
N VAL A 42 23.26 3.59 0.82
CA VAL A 42 23.45 2.43 -0.09
C VAL A 42 22.28 2.31 -1.05
N SER A 43 22.56 1.90 -2.27
CA SER A 43 21.53 1.56 -3.25
C SER A 43 20.89 0.23 -2.86
N ALA A 44 19.62 0.24 -2.43
CA ALA A 44 18.93 -0.93 -1.88
C ALA A 44 17.74 -1.36 -2.74
N GLY A 45 17.49 -2.67 -2.81
CA GLY A 45 16.31 -3.26 -3.41
C GLY A 45 16.20 -3.11 -4.92
N GLY A 46 14.95 -3.11 -5.37
CA GLY A 46 14.54 -3.02 -6.78
C GLY A 46 14.42 -4.37 -7.47
N PHE A 47 13.50 -4.45 -8.43
CA PHE A 47 13.10 -5.70 -9.09
C PHE A 47 14.25 -6.40 -9.84
N ALA A 48 15.17 -5.63 -10.41
CA ALA A 48 16.33 -6.22 -11.09
C ALA A 48 17.29 -6.96 -10.14
N ARG A 49 17.40 -6.54 -8.85
CA ARG A 49 18.15 -7.30 -7.86
C ARG A 49 17.37 -8.51 -7.34
N ILE A 50 16.05 -8.34 -7.15
CA ILE A 50 15.17 -9.48 -6.82
C ILE A 50 15.32 -10.57 -7.88
N ALA A 51 15.25 -10.23 -9.18
CA ALA A 51 15.43 -11.19 -10.27
C ALA A 51 16.76 -11.94 -10.17
N THR A 52 17.87 -11.22 -9.98
CA THR A 52 19.18 -11.84 -9.80
C THR A 52 19.19 -12.83 -8.62
N ARG A 53 18.62 -12.41 -7.48
CA ARG A 53 18.60 -13.28 -6.29
C ARG A 53 17.70 -14.50 -6.48
N ILE A 54 16.55 -14.33 -7.11
CA ILE A 54 15.63 -15.43 -7.46
C ILE A 54 16.31 -16.44 -8.39
N HIS A 55 17.04 -15.97 -9.40
CA HIS A 55 17.80 -16.87 -10.27
C HIS A 55 18.82 -17.70 -9.48
N GLN A 56 19.55 -17.08 -8.54
CA GLN A 56 20.49 -17.79 -7.68
C GLN A 56 19.78 -18.84 -6.80
N LEU A 57 18.70 -18.45 -6.12
CA LEU A 57 17.94 -19.36 -5.25
C LEU A 57 17.32 -20.53 -6.04
N ARG A 58 16.87 -20.30 -7.28
CA ARG A 58 16.33 -21.33 -8.15
C ARG A 58 17.41 -22.34 -8.56
N GLU A 59 18.60 -21.86 -8.91
CA GLU A 59 19.75 -22.75 -9.22
C GLU A 59 20.26 -23.50 -7.97
N ASP A 60 20.23 -22.85 -6.79
CA ASP A 60 20.57 -23.52 -5.52
C ASP A 60 19.56 -24.60 -5.19
N ALA A 61 18.26 -24.34 -5.32
CA ALA A 61 17.21 -25.33 -5.12
C ALA A 61 17.39 -26.54 -6.05
N LYS A 62 17.67 -26.28 -7.33
CA LYS A 62 17.94 -27.35 -8.31
C LYS A 62 19.15 -28.22 -7.91
N ARG A 63 20.26 -27.59 -7.46
CA ARG A 63 21.44 -28.32 -6.97
C ARG A 63 21.15 -29.17 -5.74
N MET A 64 20.28 -28.67 -4.86
CA MET A 64 19.82 -29.37 -3.65
C MET A 64 18.67 -30.36 -3.92
N GLN A 65 18.23 -30.53 -5.17
CA GLN A 65 17.11 -31.39 -5.56
C GLN A 65 15.80 -31.01 -4.86
N ARG A 66 15.56 -29.70 -4.63
CA ARG A 66 14.35 -29.14 -4.04
C ARG A 66 13.48 -28.49 -5.11
N SER A 67 12.18 -28.62 -4.97
CA SER A 67 11.26 -27.83 -5.79
C SER A 67 11.35 -26.36 -5.41
N PHE A 68 11.17 -25.46 -6.37
CA PHE A 68 11.28 -24.03 -6.14
C PHE A 68 9.93 -23.34 -6.36
N LEU A 69 9.53 -22.48 -5.42
CA LEU A 69 8.35 -21.62 -5.51
C LEU A 69 8.73 -20.17 -5.23
N PHE A 70 8.10 -19.23 -5.96
CA PHE A 70 8.26 -17.81 -5.70
C PHE A 70 6.90 -17.13 -5.72
N VAL A 71 6.49 -16.48 -4.62
CA VAL A 71 5.19 -15.86 -4.45
C VAL A 71 5.27 -14.40 -4.03
N HIS A 72 4.20 -13.64 -4.32
CA HIS A 72 4.02 -12.27 -3.88
C HIS A 72 2.77 -12.15 -2.99
N ALA A 73 2.94 -11.64 -1.77
CA ALA A 73 1.86 -11.59 -0.79
C ALA A 73 1.06 -10.26 -0.80
N GLY A 74 0.80 -9.71 -1.99
CA GLY A 74 -0.10 -8.55 -2.18
C GLY A 74 0.58 -7.19 -2.07
N ASP A 75 -0.19 -6.14 -2.39
CA ASP A 75 0.23 -4.74 -2.41
C ASP A 75 1.41 -4.47 -3.36
N CYS A 76 1.24 -4.84 -4.62
CA CYS A 76 2.18 -4.44 -5.66
C CYS A 76 1.87 -3.05 -6.24
N PHE A 77 0.62 -2.56 -6.10
CA PHE A 77 0.17 -1.27 -6.59
C PHE A 77 0.58 -0.12 -5.67
N GLN A 78 0.31 1.13 -6.12
CA GLN A 78 0.60 2.37 -5.39
C GLN A 78 2.09 2.69 -5.18
N GLY A 79 2.39 3.71 -4.39
CA GLY A 79 3.69 4.06 -3.83
C GLY A 79 4.62 4.88 -4.73
N THR A 80 4.58 4.72 -6.05
CA THR A 80 5.46 5.47 -6.98
C THR A 80 4.74 5.96 -8.23
N LEU A 81 5.41 6.85 -8.99
CA LEU A 81 4.90 7.33 -10.28
C LEU A 81 4.67 6.22 -11.31
N TYR A 82 5.28 5.06 -11.16
CA TYR A 82 5.01 3.92 -12.04
C TYR A 82 3.54 3.48 -11.94
N PHE A 83 2.97 3.42 -10.75
CA PHE A 83 1.55 3.12 -10.62
C PHE A 83 0.68 4.30 -11.09
N SER A 84 0.98 5.51 -10.66
CA SER A 84 0.20 6.70 -11.04
C SER A 84 0.06 6.87 -12.55
N LEU A 85 1.13 6.55 -13.30
CA LEU A 85 1.17 6.68 -14.76
C LEU A 85 0.59 5.48 -15.51
N PHE A 86 0.86 4.28 -15.03
CA PHE A 86 0.59 3.06 -15.80
C PHE A 86 -0.53 2.20 -15.23
N LYS A 87 -1.12 2.59 -14.07
CA LYS A 87 -2.32 1.99 -13.46
C LYS A 87 -2.28 0.45 -13.43
N GLY A 88 -1.14 -0.12 -12.97
CA GLY A 88 -0.93 -1.57 -12.87
C GLY A 88 -0.28 -2.24 -14.09
N LYS A 89 -0.21 -1.57 -15.26
CA LYS A 89 0.43 -2.13 -16.46
C LYS A 89 1.92 -2.41 -16.24
N ALA A 90 2.64 -1.47 -15.62
CA ALA A 90 4.05 -1.66 -15.30
C ALA A 90 4.24 -2.78 -14.27
N ASN A 91 3.34 -2.86 -13.27
CA ASN A 91 3.35 -3.91 -12.26
C ASN A 91 3.22 -5.30 -12.89
N ALA A 92 2.26 -5.47 -13.81
CA ALA A 92 2.08 -6.74 -14.52
C ALA A 92 3.34 -7.14 -15.31
N ASP A 93 3.89 -6.22 -16.11
CA ASP A 93 5.09 -6.52 -16.92
C ASP A 93 6.31 -6.86 -16.04
N MET A 94 6.50 -6.14 -14.93
CA MET A 94 7.62 -6.36 -14.03
C MET A 94 7.48 -7.67 -13.24
N LEU A 95 6.29 -7.99 -12.74
CA LEU A 95 6.02 -9.25 -12.04
C LEU A 95 6.09 -10.46 -12.99
N ASN A 96 5.62 -10.31 -14.23
CA ASN A 96 5.80 -11.33 -15.26
C ASN A 96 7.28 -11.62 -15.52
N ALA A 97 8.12 -10.58 -15.56
CA ALA A 97 9.56 -10.73 -15.77
C ALA A 97 10.27 -11.42 -14.57
N LEU A 98 9.71 -11.31 -13.36
CA LEU A 98 10.22 -12.03 -12.18
C LEU A 98 9.85 -13.52 -12.19
N ASN A 99 8.94 -13.97 -13.05
CA ASN A 99 8.44 -15.34 -13.13
C ASN A 99 7.92 -15.86 -11.76
N ILE A 100 7.01 -15.11 -11.15
CA ILE A 100 6.36 -15.53 -9.90
C ILE A 100 5.36 -16.67 -10.15
N ASP A 101 5.18 -17.54 -9.17
CA ASP A 101 4.29 -18.69 -9.26
C ASP A 101 2.84 -18.35 -8.93
N ALA A 102 2.62 -17.38 -8.04
CA ALA A 102 1.31 -16.85 -7.67
C ALA A 102 1.47 -15.53 -6.90
N MET A 103 0.41 -14.75 -6.89
CA MET A 103 0.28 -13.54 -6.08
C MET A 103 -1.07 -13.54 -5.36
N THR A 104 -1.12 -13.10 -4.09
CA THR A 104 -2.40 -12.78 -3.46
C THR A 104 -2.77 -11.31 -3.70
N LEU A 105 -4.05 -10.99 -3.54
CA LEU A 105 -4.55 -9.62 -3.65
C LEU A 105 -4.33 -8.86 -2.35
N GLY A 106 -3.75 -7.67 -2.40
CA GLY A 106 -3.69 -6.75 -1.28
C GLY A 106 -4.78 -5.67 -1.34
N ASN A 107 -4.81 -4.77 -0.36
CA ASN A 107 -5.80 -3.68 -0.34
C ASN A 107 -5.47 -2.57 -1.35
N HIS A 108 -4.21 -2.28 -1.57
CA HIS A 108 -3.81 -1.22 -2.50
C HIS A 108 -4.04 -1.58 -3.97
N GLU A 109 -4.27 -2.83 -4.30
CA GLU A 109 -4.77 -3.20 -5.62
C GLU A 109 -6.17 -2.61 -5.88
N LEU A 110 -6.97 -2.39 -4.84
CA LEU A 110 -8.36 -1.94 -4.94
C LEU A 110 -8.58 -0.46 -4.60
N ASP A 111 -7.54 0.32 -4.38
CA ASP A 111 -7.68 1.77 -4.08
C ASP A 111 -8.43 2.55 -5.16
N MET A 112 -8.29 2.13 -6.41
CA MET A 112 -8.98 2.73 -7.57
C MET A 112 -10.14 1.87 -8.09
N GLY A 113 -10.71 1.00 -7.26
CA GLY A 113 -11.78 0.09 -7.64
C GLY A 113 -11.30 -1.17 -8.37
N ASN A 114 -12.24 -1.94 -8.89
CA ASN A 114 -11.97 -3.23 -9.53
C ASN A 114 -11.33 -3.12 -10.93
N GLU A 115 -11.60 -2.05 -11.67
CA GLU A 115 -11.18 -1.91 -13.07
C GLU A 115 -9.65 -2.04 -13.27
N PRO A 116 -8.78 -1.35 -12.49
CA PRO A 116 -7.34 -1.55 -12.63
C PRO A 116 -6.88 -2.97 -12.31
N VAL A 117 -7.53 -3.64 -11.35
CA VAL A 117 -7.24 -5.04 -11.01
C VAL A 117 -7.63 -5.97 -12.14
N ALA A 118 -8.78 -5.74 -12.78
CA ALA A 118 -9.24 -6.56 -13.90
C ALA A 118 -8.28 -6.45 -15.11
N GLN A 119 -7.85 -5.23 -15.46
CA GLN A 119 -6.85 -5.00 -16.50
C GLN A 119 -5.48 -5.62 -16.15
N PHE A 120 -5.08 -5.55 -14.88
CA PHE A 120 -3.88 -6.21 -14.38
C PHE A 120 -3.98 -7.73 -14.51
N ALA A 121 -5.11 -8.33 -14.09
CA ALA A 121 -5.36 -9.77 -14.15
C ALA A 121 -5.36 -10.31 -15.60
N GLU A 122 -5.82 -9.52 -16.58
CA GLU A 122 -5.71 -9.88 -17.99
C GLU A 122 -4.25 -9.97 -18.47
N ARG A 123 -3.38 -9.10 -17.92
CA ARG A 123 -2.00 -8.92 -18.39
C ARG A 123 -0.99 -9.84 -17.71
N ILE A 124 -1.20 -10.24 -16.46
CA ILE A 124 -0.30 -11.16 -15.74
C ILE A 124 -0.30 -12.55 -16.36
N ASN A 125 0.77 -13.31 -16.18
CA ASN A 125 0.91 -14.70 -16.65
C ASN A 125 0.87 -15.75 -15.52
N PHE A 126 0.53 -15.33 -14.32
CA PHE A 126 0.45 -16.13 -13.10
C PHE A 126 -0.95 -16.01 -12.46
N PRO A 127 -1.34 -16.94 -11.56
CA PRO A 127 -2.60 -16.86 -10.82
C PRO A 127 -2.61 -15.71 -9.81
N LEU A 128 -3.74 -14.98 -9.75
CA LEU A 128 -4.08 -14.04 -8.70
C LEU A 128 -4.98 -14.75 -7.68
N LEU A 129 -4.48 -14.99 -6.48
CA LEU A 129 -5.16 -15.72 -5.41
C LEU A 129 -5.99 -14.73 -4.57
N ALA A 130 -7.30 -14.76 -4.72
CA ALA A 130 -8.25 -13.87 -4.06
C ALA A 130 -9.40 -14.68 -3.44
N GLY A 131 -9.04 -15.66 -2.62
CA GLY A 131 -9.89 -16.76 -2.21
C GLY A 131 -11.10 -16.40 -1.37
N ASN A 132 -11.12 -15.25 -0.70
CA ASN A 132 -12.28 -14.73 0.01
C ASN A 132 -12.95 -13.53 -0.70
N TRP A 133 -12.65 -13.29 -1.97
CA TRP A 133 -13.30 -12.28 -2.80
C TRP A 133 -14.45 -12.89 -3.57
N ASP A 134 -15.69 -12.56 -3.21
CA ASP A 134 -16.90 -13.08 -3.87
C ASP A 134 -17.21 -12.26 -5.14
N LEU A 135 -16.97 -12.86 -6.29
CA LEU A 135 -17.24 -12.29 -7.60
C LEU A 135 -18.55 -12.79 -8.23
N SER A 136 -19.36 -13.54 -7.48
CA SER A 136 -20.57 -14.20 -8.03
C SER A 136 -21.65 -13.22 -8.49
N ALA A 137 -21.71 -12.04 -7.86
CA ALA A 137 -22.66 -10.97 -8.19
C ALA A 137 -22.07 -9.89 -9.10
N GLU A 138 -20.87 -10.07 -9.63
CA GLU A 138 -20.22 -9.07 -10.49
C GLU A 138 -21.06 -8.73 -11.71
N ARG A 139 -21.34 -7.44 -11.92
CA ARG A 139 -22.22 -6.95 -12.98
C ARG A 139 -21.70 -7.30 -14.39
N ALA A 140 -22.59 -7.83 -15.22
CA ALA A 140 -22.26 -8.27 -16.57
C ALA A 140 -21.91 -7.14 -17.56
N ASN A 141 -22.24 -5.88 -17.23
CA ASN A 141 -22.00 -4.72 -18.08
C ASN A 141 -20.62 -4.05 -17.88
N LYS A 142 -19.76 -4.60 -17.01
CA LYS A 142 -18.38 -4.12 -16.84
C LYS A 142 -17.55 -4.43 -18.07
N ALA A 143 -16.67 -3.50 -18.45
CA ALA A 143 -15.79 -3.66 -19.62
C ALA A 143 -14.78 -4.80 -19.44
N HIS A 144 -14.26 -4.94 -18.21
CA HIS A 144 -13.34 -5.99 -17.81
C HIS A 144 -13.91 -6.71 -16.59
N ARG A 145 -14.11 -8.01 -16.69
CA ARG A 145 -14.73 -8.83 -15.64
C ARG A 145 -13.72 -9.76 -14.98
N LEU A 146 -13.61 -9.64 -13.69
CA LEU A 146 -12.75 -10.49 -12.85
C LEU A 146 -13.29 -11.92 -12.77
N SER A 147 -14.62 -12.07 -12.67
CA SER A 147 -15.29 -13.37 -12.58
C SER A 147 -15.09 -14.26 -13.82
N GLU A 148 -14.82 -13.68 -14.99
CA GLU A 148 -14.55 -14.41 -16.24
C GLU A 148 -13.05 -14.71 -16.44
N ASN A 149 -12.18 -14.11 -15.63
CA ASN A 149 -10.74 -14.29 -15.77
C ASN A 149 -10.25 -15.54 -15.05
N ARG A 150 -9.85 -16.56 -15.80
CA ARG A 150 -9.40 -17.86 -15.27
C ARG A 150 -8.17 -17.79 -14.37
N LYS A 151 -7.38 -16.70 -14.43
CA LYS A 151 -6.22 -16.48 -13.56
C LYS A 151 -6.63 -16.03 -12.16
N VAL A 152 -7.81 -15.40 -12.00
CA VAL A 152 -8.35 -15.01 -10.71
C VAL A 152 -8.91 -16.23 -9.99
N LYS A 153 -8.35 -16.57 -8.85
CA LYS A 153 -8.76 -17.67 -7.98
C LYS A 153 -9.58 -17.09 -6.83
N ALA A 154 -10.83 -16.75 -7.13
CA ALA A 154 -11.76 -16.10 -6.22
C ALA A 154 -12.49 -17.11 -5.32
N TYR A 155 -13.40 -16.62 -4.50
CA TYR A 155 -14.27 -17.41 -3.65
C TYR A 155 -15.25 -18.26 -4.46
N ASP A 156 -15.44 -19.51 -4.06
CA ASP A 156 -16.45 -20.41 -4.58
C ASP A 156 -17.65 -20.42 -3.63
N THR A 157 -18.74 -19.80 -4.03
CA THR A 157 -19.94 -19.64 -3.21
C THR A 157 -20.66 -20.97 -2.94
N ALA A 158 -20.57 -21.94 -3.84
CA ALA A 158 -21.22 -23.25 -3.68
C ALA A 158 -20.49 -24.11 -2.66
N ARG A 159 -19.16 -24.10 -2.66
CA ARG A 159 -18.32 -24.85 -1.72
C ARG A 159 -17.97 -24.03 -0.48
N ARG A 160 -18.23 -22.71 -0.49
CA ARG A 160 -17.88 -21.75 0.56
C ARG A 160 -16.38 -21.76 0.89
N CYS A 161 -15.53 -21.89 -0.11
CA CYS A 161 -14.09 -21.98 0.03
C CYS A 161 -13.36 -21.16 -1.03
N ALA A 162 -12.07 -20.95 -0.85
CA ALA A 162 -11.21 -20.37 -1.88
C ALA A 162 -11.02 -21.32 -3.06
N ASN A 163 -10.97 -20.79 -4.27
CA ASN A 163 -10.34 -21.50 -5.38
C ASN A 163 -8.82 -21.49 -5.16
N TRP A 164 -8.21 -22.66 -5.27
CA TRP A 164 -6.80 -22.89 -5.02
C TRP A 164 -6.09 -23.48 -6.22
N ILE A 165 -4.75 -23.48 -6.19
CA ILE A 165 -3.88 -24.08 -7.22
C ILE A 165 -2.97 -25.13 -6.62
N THR A 166 -2.40 -25.99 -7.44
CA THR A 166 -1.33 -26.92 -7.07
C THR A 166 -0.04 -26.63 -7.82
N LYS A 167 1.07 -26.89 -7.17
CA LYS A 167 2.40 -26.89 -7.75
C LYS A 167 3.09 -28.23 -7.48
N PRO A 168 3.82 -28.77 -8.44
CA PRO A 168 4.61 -30.00 -8.24
C PRO A 168 5.70 -29.78 -7.18
N ALA A 169 5.90 -30.78 -6.33
CA ALA A 169 6.97 -30.80 -5.32
C ALA A 169 7.55 -32.22 -5.23
N GLY A 170 8.57 -32.52 -6.05
CA GLY A 170 9.05 -33.88 -6.25
C GLY A 170 7.95 -34.76 -6.82
N ASP A 171 7.73 -35.91 -6.19
CA ASP A 171 6.65 -36.84 -6.52
C ASP A 171 5.29 -36.48 -5.86
N SER A 172 5.23 -35.34 -5.15
CA SER A 172 4.06 -34.82 -4.43
C SER A 172 3.58 -33.49 -5.01
N GLN A 173 2.55 -32.92 -4.38
CA GLN A 173 2.01 -31.59 -4.70
C GLN A 173 1.91 -30.72 -3.47
N VAL A 174 2.06 -29.43 -3.67
CA VAL A 174 1.75 -28.38 -2.67
C VAL A 174 0.56 -27.58 -3.17
N ALA A 175 -0.45 -27.39 -2.31
CA ALA A 175 -1.58 -26.52 -2.59
C ALA A 175 -1.27 -25.08 -2.14
N LEU A 176 -1.65 -24.11 -2.95
CA LEU A 176 -1.58 -22.69 -2.63
C LEU A 176 -2.96 -22.07 -2.78
N PHE A 177 -3.38 -21.30 -1.77
CA PHE A 177 -4.55 -20.43 -1.85
C PHE A 177 -4.23 -19.06 -1.26
N GLY A 178 -5.05 -18.06 -1.54
CA GLY A 178 -4.82 -16.69 -1.05
C GLY A 178 -5.99 -16.18 -0.25
N LEU A 179 -5.72 -15.35 0.75
CA LEU A 179 -6.71 -14.62 1.52
C LEU A 179 -6.29 -13.16 1.66
N SER A 180 -7.28 -12.29 1.60
CA SER A 180 -7.14 -10.85 1.82
C SER A 180 -8.04 -10.41 2.96
N LEU A 181 -7.90 -9.17 3.41
CA LEU A 181 -8.72 -8.57 4.46
C LEU A 181 -10.20 -8.74 4.16
N ASP A 182 -10.96 -9.32 5.07
CA ASP A 182 -12.42 -9.46 4.95
C ASP A 182 -13.15 -8.11 5.02
N LYS A 183 -12.59 -7.16 5.79
CA LYS A 183 -13.05 -5.76 5.84
C LYS A 183 -12.39 -4.89 4.77
N MET A 184 -12.16 -5.41 3.58
CA MET A 184 -11.50 -4.71 2.48
C MET A 184 -12.16 -3.37 2.14
N ALA A 185 -13.50 -3.31 2.15
CA ALA A 185 -14.24 -2.08 1.90
C ALA A 185 -13.99 -0.99 2.95
N ASP A 186 -13.42 -1.35 4.10
CA ASP A 186 -13.07 -0.39 5.14
C ASP A 186 -11.82 0.43 4.82
N ILE A 187 -10.91 -0.09 4.04
CA ILE A 187 -9.60 0.52 3.77
C ILE A 187 -9.27 0.70 2.29
N ALA A 188 -10.07 0.11 1.39
CA ALA A 188 -9.93 0.21 -0.06
C ALA A 188 -11.29 0.47 -0.73
N ASN A 189 -11.34 0.40 -2.07
CA ASN A 189 -12.53 0.73 -2.86
C ASN A 189 -13.00 -0.46 -3.74
N PRO A 190 -13.21 -1.67 -3.22
CA PRO A 190 -13.84 -2.73 -4.02
C PRO A 190 -15.24 -2.28 -4.45
N ASP A 191 -15.65 -2.69 -5.65
CA ASP A 191 -17.01 -2.42 -6.10
C ASP A 191 -18.02 -3.13 -5.20
N SER A 192 -19.19 -2.51 -4.97
CA SER A 192 -20.22 -3.03 -4.04
C SER A 192 -20.81 -4.39 -4.43
N ASP A 193 -20.69 -4.76 -5.71
CA ASP A 193 -21.14 -6.04 -6.27
C ASP A 193 -20.10 -7.18 -6.12
N THR A 194 -18.98 -6.92 -5.44
CA THR A 194 -17.89 -7.90 -5.25
C THR A 194 -17.35 -7.84 -3.81
N PRO A 195 -18.13 -8.27 -2.81
CA PRO A 195 -17.75 -8.20 -1.41
C PRO A 195 -16.66 -9.22 -1.06
N PHE A 196 -15.94 -8.95 0.04
CA PHE A 196 -15.08 -9.93 0.69
C PHE A 196 -15.87 -10.67 1.78
N VAL A 197 -15.62 -11.98 1.89
CA VAL A 197 -16.23 -12.83 2.92
C VAL A 197 -15.22 -13.15 4.02
N ASP A 198 -15.72 -13.73 5.13
CA ASP A 198 -14.92 -14.09 6.30
C ASP A 198 -13.71 -14.97 5.94
N ALA A 199 -12.52 -14.48 6.25
CA ALA A 199 -11.26 -15.13 5.90
C ALA A 199 -11.03 -16.41 6.71
N LEU A 200 -11.42 -16.42 7.99
CA LEU A 200 -11.23 -17.59 8.89
C LEU A 200 -12.12 -18.77 8.46
N GLU A 201 -13.40 -18.52 8.16
CA GLU A 201 -14.31 -19.55 7.66
C GLU A 201 -13.84 -20.06 6.30
N THR A 202 -13.45 -19.15 5.42
CA THR A 202 -12.94 -19.50 4.09
C THR A 202 -11.68 -20.36 4.19
N ALA A 203 -10.75 -20.04 5.10
CA ALA A 203 -9.56 -20.85 5.33
C ALA A 203 -9.92 -22.29 5.72
N ARG A 204 -10.79 -22.48 6.72
CA ARG A 204 -11.21 -23.81 7.20
C ARG A 204 -11.82 -24.65 6.08
N ASN A 205 -12.77 -24.08 5.38
CA ASN A 205 -13.46 -24.79 4.28
C ASN A 205 -12.49 -25.14 3.15
N THR A 206 -11.53 -24.26 2.86
CA THR A 206 -10.52 -24.48 1.80
C THR A 206 -9.58 -25.63 2.17
N ILE A 207 -9.11 -25.67 3.40
CA ILE A 207 -8.24 -26.75 3.89
C ILE A 207 -8.96 -28.10 3.81
N ASP A 208 -10.22 -28.15 4.23
CA ASP A 208 -11.05 -29.36 4.14
C ASP A 208 -11.20 -29.84 2.68
N GLU A 209 -11.41 -28.93 1.73
CA GLU A 209 -11.50 -29.26 0.31
C GLU A 209 -10.16 -29.76 -0.26
N ILE A 210 -9.05 -29.13 0.12
CA ILE A 210 -7.69 -29.54 -0.28
C ILE A 210 -7.38 -30.95 0.28
N HIS A 211 -7.73 -31.21 1.54
CA HIS A 211 -7.56 -32.54 2.14
C HIS A 211 -8.42 -33.60 1.46
N ARG A 212 -9.68 -33.28 1.09
CA ARG A 212 -10.54 -34.19 0.31
C ARG A 212 -9.97 -34.51 -1.07
N ALA A 213 -9.20 -33.57 -1.64
CA ALA A 213 -8.47 -33.80 -2.88
C ALA A 213 -7.18 -34.62 -2.70
N GLY A 214 -6.86 -35.06 -1.46
CA GLY A 214 -5.71 -35.91 -1.15
C GLY A 214 -4.39 -35.13 -0.99
N ILE A 215 -4.45 -33.80 -0.83
CA ILE A 215 -3.26 -32.95 -0.65
C ILE A 215 -3.21 -32.49 0.79
N ASN A 216 -2.02 -32.56 1.38
CA ASN A 216 -1.78 -32.24 2.80
C ASN A 216 -0.64 -31.24 3.02
N LYS A 217 -0.02 -30.74 1.97
CA LYS A 217 1.01 -29.70 2.01
C LYS A 217 0.40 -28.41 1.54
N ILE A 218 0.09 -27.48 2.47
CA ILE A 218 -0.74 -26.32 2.22
C ILE A 218 0.01 -25.04 2.56
N ILE A 219 0.11 -24.15 1.60
CA ILE A 219 0.69 -22.80 1.76
C ILE A 219 -0.41 -21.77 1.54
N LEU A 220 -0.63 -20.92 2.53
CA LEU A 220 -1.46 -19.74 2.42
C LEU A 220 -0.58 -18.55 2.03
N VAL A 221 -0.95 -17.83 0.96
CA VAL A 221 -0.39 -16.53 0.61
C VAL A 221 -1.38 -15.47 1.08
N SER A 222 -1.04 -14.78 2.17
CA SER A 222 -1.96 -13.95 2.94
C SER A 222 -1.69 -12.46 2.77
N HIS A 223 -2.77 -11.66 2.74
CA HIS A 223 -2.68 -10.23 2.93
C HIS A 223 -3.60 -9.76 4.07
N LEU A 224 -3.64 -10.53 5.16
CA LEU A 224 -4.44 -10.22 6.34
C LEU A 224 -3.70 -9.32 7.34
N GLY A 225 -2.37 -9.31 7.29
CA GLY A 225 -1.49 -8.65 8.24
C GLY A 225 -0.89 -9.62 9.25
N TYR A 226 0.32 -9.30 9.72
CA TYR A 226 1.17 -10.20 10.50
C TYR A 226 0.51 -10.74 11.78
N GLN A 227 -0.19 -9.88 12.52
CA GLN A 227 -0.90 -10.31 13.72
C GLN A 227 -2.10 -11.21 13.39
N ALA A 228 -2.87 -10.86 12.35
CA ALA A 228 -3.99 -11.67 11.89
C ALA A 228 -3.53 -13.04 11.35
N ASP A 229 -2.39 -13.10 10.68
CA ASP A 229 -1.77 -14.34 10.22
C ASP A 229 -1.40 -15.25 11.39
N LYS A 230 -0.83 -14.70 12.48
CA LYS A 230 -0.54 -15.45 13.71
C LYS A 230 -1.81 -15.97 14.40
N GLU A 231 -2.86 -15.14 14.45
CA GLU A 231 -4.14 -15.53 15.01
C GLU A 231 -4.83 -16.63 14.17
N LEU A 232 -4.72 -16.55 12.85
CA LEU A 232 -5.26 -17.57 11.95
C LEU A 232 -4.51 -18.88 12.15
N ALA A 233 -3.17 -18.86 12.21
CA ALA A 233 -2.33 -20.02 12.51
C ALA A 233 -2.68 -20.67 13.88
N ALA A 234 -3.08 -19.86 14.87
CA ALA A 234 -3.50 -20.36 16.17
C ALA A 234 -4.90 -21.00 16.19
N LYS A 235 -5.76 -20.66 15.22
CA LYS A 235 -7.19 -21.04 15.18
C LYS A 235 -7.52 -22.09 14.11
N VAL A 236 -6.59 -22.35 13.18
CA VAL A 236 -6.82 -23.21 12.02
C VAL A 236 -5.65 -24.17 11.84
N ASP A 237 -5.93 -25.45 11.89
CA ASP A 237 -4.96 -26.52 11.63
C ASP A 237 -4.86 -26.83 10.13
N GLY A 238 -3.77 -27.48 9.72
CA GLY A 238 -3.57 -27.99 8.37
C GLY A 238 -2.85 -27.01 7.42
N ILE A 239 -2.52 -25.78 7.84
CA ILE A 239 -1.65 -24.89 7.08
C ILE A 239 -0.20 -25.14 7.48
N SER A 240 0.66 -25.43 6.53
CA SER A 240 2.09 -25.66 6.79
C SER A 240 2.88 -24.34 6.89
N LEU A 241 2.53 -23.37 6.03
CA LEU A 241 3.19 -22.07 5.96
C LEU A 241 2.19 -20.98 5.57
N ILE A 242 2.27 -19.83 6.25
CA ILE A 242 1.62 -18.57 5.87
C ILE A 242 2.71 -17.60 5.39
N VAL A 243 2.57 -17.12 4.16
CA VAL A 243 3.40 -16.05 3.58
C VAL A 243 2.57 -14.77 3.61
N GLY A 244 2.89 -13.87 4.53
CA GLY A 244 2.09 -12.69 4.83
C GLY A 244 2.57 -11.40 4.16
N GLY A 245 1.68 -10.39 4.19
CA GLY A 245 1.90 -9.00 3.75
C GLY A 245 1.16 -8.01 4.63
N HIS A 246 0.86 -6.81 4.12
CA HIS A 246 0.06 -5.74 4.70
C HIS A 246 0.73 -4.97 5.86
N SER A 247 1.32 -5.66 6.82
CA SER A 247 1.90 -5.01 8.02
C SER A 247 3.32 -4.50 7.83
N HIS A 248 3.95 -4.77 6.69
CA HIS A 248 5.32 -4.35 6.34
C HIS A 248 6.41 -4.88 7.29
N VAL A 249 6.15 -5.94 8.04
CA VAL A 249 7.10 -6.50 9.02
C VAL A 249 8.30 -7.11 8.30
N LEU A 250 9.50 -6.61 8.59
CA LEU A 250 10.77 -7.21 8.17
C LEU A 250 11.27 -8.12 9.30
N GLN A 251 10.82 -9.39 9.30
CA GLN A 251 11.22 -10.34 10.34
C GLN A 251 12.74 -10.53 10.38
N GLY A 252 13.30 -10.54 11.60
CA GLY A 252 14.73 -10.70 11.85
C GLY A 252 15.33 -9.51 12.58
N ASP A 253 16.62 -9.62 12.86
CA ASP A 253 17.39 -8.55 13.51
C ASP A 253 18.26 -7.82 12.48
N PHE A 254 17.89 -6.61 12.13
CA PHE A 254 18.63 -5.70 11.25
C PHE A 254 19.15 -4.47 12.01
N SER A 255 19.13 -4.50 13.35
CA SER A 255 19.53 -3.36 14.18
C SER A 255 21.00 -2.96 14.01
N ALA A 256 21.88 -3.93 13.71
CA ALA A 256 23.28 -3.66 13.41
C ALA A 256 23.49 -2.84 12.11
N LEU A 257 22.47 -2.76 11.26
CA LEU A 257 22.42 -1.92 10.06
C LEU A 257 21.67 -0.60 10.30
N GLY A 258 21.19 -0.37 11.53
CA GLY A 258 20.38 0.80 11.89
C GLY A 258 18.92 0.69 11.45
N LEU A 259 18.43 -0.53 11.18
CA LEU A 259 17.05 -0.81 10.80
C LEU A 259 16.30 -1.49 11.95
N SER A 260 15.07 -1.95 11.69
CA SER A 260 14.24 -2.57 12.72
C SER A 260 14.82 -3.90 13.24
N ARG A 261 14.44 -4.21 14.47
CA ARG A 261 14.56 -5.54 15.05
C ARG A 261 13.16 -6.04 15.34
N GLU A 262 12.80 -7.10 14.63
CA GLU A 262 11.50 -7.74 14.73
C GLU A 262 11.66 -9.20 15.21
N GLU A 263 10.54 -9.90 15.36
CA GLU A 263 10.55 -11.34 15.66
C GLU A 263 11.39 -12.11 14.64
N ALA A 264 11.96 -13.23 15.05
CA ALA A 264 12.75 -14.08 14.17
C ALA A 264 11.94 -14.54 12.95
N TYR A 265 12.61 -14.69 11.82
CA TYR A 265 11.98 -15.19 10.60
C TYR A 265 11.41 -16.60 10.80
N GLY A 266 10.16 -16.81 10.35
CA GLY A 266 9.48 -18.09 10.49
C GLY A 266 8.95 -18.34 11.90
N GLN A 267 8.07 -17.46 12.39
CA GLN A 267 7.37 -17.71 13.65
C GLN A 267 6.55 -19.00 13.57
N HIS A 268 6.77 -19.90 14.51
CA HIS A 268 6.12 -21.20 14.56
C HIS A 268 4.97 -21.17 15.57
N ILE A 269 3.75 -21.29 15.07
CA ILE A 269 2.51 -21.24 15.87
C ILE A 269 1.72 -22.52 15.59
N ASN A 270 1.54 -23.34 16.61
CA ASN A 270 1.04 -24.70 16.47
C ASN A 270 1.88 -25.49 15.45
N GLU A 271 1.32 -25.86 14.28
CA GLU A 271 2.03 -26.56 13.21
C GLU A 271 2.36 -25.66 12.02
N THR A 272 2.05 -24.37 12.09
CA THR A 272 2.17 -23.40 11.01
C THR A 272 3.37 -22.48 11.20
N TYR A 273 4.15 -22.28 10.15
CA TYR A 273 5.16 -21.21 10.09
C TYR A 273 4.56 -19.95 9.48
N VAL A 274 4.92 -18.77 10.01
CA VAL A 274 4.48 -17.46 9.51
C VAL A 274 5.68 -16.62 9.12
N VAL A 275 5.71 -16.14 7.87
CA VAL A 275 6.81 -15.35 7.31
C VAL A 275 6.32 -14.05 6.66
N GLN A 276 7.13 -12.98 6.75
CA GLN A 276 6.90 -11.71 6.06
C GLN A 276 8.24 -11.03 5.73
N ALA A 277 8.34 -10.29 4.61
CA ALA A 277 9.62 -9.81 4.06
C ALA A 277 9.72 -8.28 3.90
N GLY A 278 9.10 -7.51 4.80
CA GLY A 278 9.19 -6.05 4.81
C GLY A 278 8.37 -5.38 3.70
N LEU A 279 8.95 -4.38 2.99
CA LEU A 279 8.24 -3.58 1.99
C LEU A 279 9.18 -2.99 0.93
N HIS A 280 8.59 -2.33 -0.09
CA HIS A 280 9.27 -1.51 -1.11
C HIS A 280 10.35 -2.24 -1.91
N ALA A 281 10.21 -3.57 -2.06
CA ALA A 281 11.19 -4.38 -2.78
C ALA A 281 12.63 -4.27 -2.25
N LEU A 282 12.82 -3.86 -0.97
CA LEU A 282 14.12 -3.72 -0.33
C LEU A 282 14.74 -5.07 0.02
N SER A 283 13.90 -6.02 0.36
CA SER A 283 14.25 -7.34 0.87
C SER A 283 13.52 -8.45 0.12
N LEU A 284 14.03 -9.65 0.32
CA LEU A 284 13.45 -10.90 -0.16
C LEU A 284 13.53 -11.92 0.97
N GLY A 285 12.40 -12.56 1.28
CA GLY A 285 12.37 -13.69 2.21
C GLY A 285 12.55 -15.01 1.46
N HIS A 286 13.24 -15.95 2.05
CA HIS A 286 13.29 -17.31 1.53
C HIS A 286 13.42 -18.34 2.65
N CYS A 287 12.89 -19.54 2.40
CA CYS A 287 13.01 -20.66 3.32
C CYS A 287 13.14 -21.99 2.58
N HIS A 288 13.80 -22.93 3.24
CA HIS A 288 13.86 -24.35 2.90
C HIS A 288 12.90 -25.09 3.84
N ILE A 289 11.97 -25.85 3.28
CA ILE A 289 10.94 -26.57 4.01
C ILE A 289 10.99 -28.03 3.58
N ASP A 290 11.01 -28.92 4.56
CA ASP A 290 10.87 -30.36 4.34
C ASP A 290 9.57 -30.85 4.98
N PHE A 291 8.75 -31.52 4.20
CA PHE A 291 7.48 -32.09 4.61
C PHE A 291 7.58 -33.60 4.70
N ASP A 292 6.95 -34.19 5.70
CA ASP A 292 6.71 -35.63 5.72
C ASP A 292 5.51 -36.04 4.82
N GLU A 293 5.19 -37.33 4.80
CA GLU A 293 4.08 -37.88 4.02
C GLU A 293 2.72 -37.31 4.45
N GLN A 294 2.58 -36.87 5.70
CA GLN A 294 1.36 -36.31 6.27
C GLN A 294 1.24 -34.80 6.01
N GLY A 295 2.26 -34.17 5.41
CA GLY A 295 2.30 -32.72 5.15
C GLY A 295 2.80 -31.88 6.33
N LYS A 296 3.26 -32.52 7.40
CA LYS A 296 3.87 -31.85 8.55
C LYS A 296 5.25 -31.34 8.19
N VAL A 297 5.58 -30.11 8.58
CA VAL A 297 6.91 -29.56 8.42
C VAL A 297 7.87 -30.22 9.43
N VAL A 298 8.85 -30.93 8.93
CA VAL A 298 9.87 -31.63 9.75
C VAL A 298 11.20 -30.87 9.80
N SER A 299 11.42 -29.95 8.87
CA SER A 299 12.56 -29.04 8.87
C SER A 299 12.14 -27.69 8.25
N PHE A 300 12.53 -26.60 8.91
CA PHE A 300 12.34 -25.25 8.43
C PHE A 300 13.61 -24.43 8.68
N GLN A 301 14.14 -23.81 7.64
CA GLN A 301 15.27 -22.88 7.72
C GLN A 301 15.03 -21.74 6.74
N GLY A 302 15.20 -20.51 7.18
CA GLY A 302 14.99 -19.37 6.30
C GLY A 302 15.43 -18.05 6.93
N ARG A 303 15.34 -17.00 6.13
CA ARG A 303 15.65 -15.62 6.54
C ARG A 303 15.14 -14.61 5.55
N ASN A 304 15.07 -13.35 6.00
CA ASN A 304 15.00 -12.20 5.11
C ASN A 304 16.41 -11.72 4.75
N GLU A 305 16.58 -11.27 3.52
CA GLU A 305 17.83 -10.73 2.98
C GLU A 305 17.58 -9.34 2.39
N LEU A 306 18.33 -8.33 2.86
CA LEU A 306 18.39 -7.03 2.21
C LEU A 306 19.22 -7.14 0.92
N LEU A 307 18.67 -6.64 -0.19
CA LEU A 307 19.34 -6.70 -1.48
C LEU A 307 20.06 -5.38 -1.76
N LEU A 308 21.36 -5.35 -1.58
CA LEU A 308 22.15 -4.13 -1.63
C LEU A 308 23.07 -4.05 -2.85
N GLY A 309 23.41 -2.81 -3.23
CA GLY A 309 24.56 -2.52 -4.07
C GLY A 309 25.86 -2.58 -3.27
N ARG A 310 26.98 -2.76 -3.95
CA ARG A 310 28.28 -3.03 -3.32
C ARG A 310 29.02 -1.78 -2.80
N ARG A 311 28.48 -0.57 -2.96
CA ARG A 311 29.14 0.68 -2.57
C ARG A 311 28.34 1.40 -1.52
N LEU A 312 29.03 2.00 -0.56
CA LEU A 312 28.47 2.96 0.37
C LEU A 312 28.77 4.38 -0.13
N PHE A 313 27.81 5.28 0.05
CA PHE A 313 27.85 6.65 -0.44
C PHE A 313 27.75 7.63 0.70
N LEU A 314 28.31 8.83 0.50
CA LEU A 314 28.34 9.90 1.49
C LEU A 314 27.03 10.70 1.53
N ASP A 315 26.24 10.65 0.45
CA ASP A 315 25.03 11.43 0.27
C ASP A 315 23.86 10.58 -0.24
N ALA A 316 22.63 11.06 0.02
CA ALA A 316 21.41 10.38 -0.37
C ALA A 316 21.21 10.29 -1.89
N SER A 317 21.84 11.18 -2.67
CA SER A 317 21.79 11.14 -4.14
C SER A 317 22.73 10.10 -4.73
N MET A 318 23.57 9.47 -3.88
CA MET A 318 24.51 8.42 -4.27
C MET A 318 25.49 8.85 -5.39
N ASN A 319 25.92 10.12 -5.36
CA ASN A 319 26.86 10.68 -6.33
C ASN A 319 28.31 10.38 -5.93
N GLU A 320 28.62 10.45 -4.66
CA GLU A 320 29.96 10.30 -4.13
C GLU A 320 30.06 9.05 -3.24
N ALA A 321 30.88 8.07 -3.69
CA ALA A 321 31.18 6.89 -2.87
C ALA A 321 32.28 7.20 -1.85
N GLY A 322 32.09 6.74 -0.62
CA GLY A 322 33.15 6.78 0.40
C GLY A 322 34.36 5.97 -0.05
N SER A 323 35.55 6.55 0.08
CA SER A 323 36.82 5.94 -0.39
C SER A 323 37.91 5.91 0.67
N ASP A 324 37.69 6.50 1.85
CA ASP A 324 38.62 6.37 2.97
C ASP A 324 38.58 4.97 3.61
N SER A 325 39.56 4.67 4.47
CA SER A 325 39.72 3.34 5.08
C SER A 325 38.49 2.93 5.89
N ALA A 326 37.83 3.86 6.60
CA ALA A 326 36.66 3.56 7.42
C ALA A 326 35.45 3.18 6.55
N HIS A 327 35.24 3.86 5.42
CA HIS A 327 34.18 3.50 4.46
C HIS A 327 34.45 2.17 3.77
N LEU A 328 35.70 1.86 3.46
CA LEU A 328 36.06 0.57 2.85
C LEU A 328 35.82 -0.58 3.83
N GLU A 329 36.22 -0.42 5.10
CA GLU A 329 35.95 -1.39 6.17
C GLU A 329 34.45 -1.57 6.39
N ALA A 330 33.69 -0.47 6.44
CA ALA A 330 32.24 -0.51 6.55
C ALA A 330 31.58 -1.24 5.36
N CYS A 331 32.06 -1.00 4.15
CA CYS A 331 31.59 -1.67 2.95
C CYS A 331 31.84 -3.19 3.02
N GLU A 332 33.00 -3.61 3.47
CA GLU A 332 33.33 -5.02 3.67
C GLU A 332 32.46 -5.64 4.78
N TRP A 333 32.27 -4.95 5.90
CA TRP A 333 31.41 -5.39 6.99
C TRP A 333 29.94 -5.58 6.54
N VAL A 334 29.37 -4.61 5.84
CA VAL A 334 28.01 -4.69 5.31
C VAL A 334 27.88 -5.83 4.31
N ASN A 335 28.85 -6.00 3.41
CA ASN A 335 28.83 -7.04 2.38
C ASN A 335 28.92 -8.47 2.97
N ASN A 336 29.50 -8.61 4.16
CA ASN A 336 29.61 -9.89 4.87
C ASN A 336 28.51 -10.10 5.92
N HIS A 337 27.58 -9.14 6.09
CA HIS A 337 26.49 -9.27 7.06
C HIS A 337 25.53 -10.41 6.66
N PRO A 338 25.14 -11.32 7.58
CA PRO A 338 24.38 -12.54 7.26
C PRO A 338 23.00 -12.29 6.62
N ASN A 339 22.39 -11.12 6.88
CA ASN A 339 21.10 -10.73 6.34
C ASN A 339 21.22 -9.76 5.14
N VAL A 340 22.40 -9.65 4.54
CA VAL A 340 22.65 -8.82 3.36
C VAL A 340 23.09 -9.69 2.19
N VAL A 341 22.55 -9.41 1.02
CA VAL A 341 23.03 -9.98 -0.25
C VAL A 341 23.38 -8.86 -1.21
N VAL A 342 24.64 -8.79 -1.58
CA VAL A 342 25.10 -7.85 -2.60
C VAL A 342 24.85 -8.45 -3.98
N CYS A 343 23.91 -7.88 -4.72
CA CYS A 343 23.55 -8.35 -6.05
C CYS A 343 23.78 -7.30 -7.13
N LYS A 344 24.20 -7.76 -8.32
CA LYS A 344 24.08 -6.98 -9.55
C LYS A 344 22.60 -6.91 -9.96
N LYS A 345 22.26 -5.92 -10.77
CA LYS A 345 20.95 -5.83 -11.41
C LYS A 345 20.86 -6.84 -12.56
N ASP A 346 19.79 -7.58 -12.63
CA ASP A 346 19.47 -8.44 -13.76
C ASP A 346 19.30 -7.61 -15.04
N PRO A 347 19.99 -7.93 -16.15
CA PRO A 347 19.98 -7.09 -17.36
C PRO A 347 18.64 -7.10 -18.09
N GLU A 348 17.88 -8.19 -18.06
CA GLU A 348 16.57 -8.29 -18.72
C GLU A 348 15.53 -7.43 -18.01
N VAL A 349 15.37 -7.61 -16.69
CA VAL A 349 14.43 -6.82 -15.88
C VAL A 349 14.82 -5.33 -15.88
N GLN A 350 16.13 -5.04 -15.78
CA GLN A 350 16.62 -3.65 -15.90
C GLN A 350 16.33 -3.07 -17.29
N GLY A 351 16.47 -3.87 -18.35
CA GLY A 351 16.18 -3.48 -19.73
C GLY A 351 14.72 -3.11 -19.95
N ILE A 352 13.77 -3.85 -19.35
CA ILE A 352 12.33 -3.51 -19.40
C ILE A 352 12.10 -2.14 -18.77
N LEU A 353 12.68 -1.87 -17.61
CA LEU A 353 12.54 -0.57 -16.93
C LEU A 353 13.14 0.57 -17.78
N LEU A 354 14.38 0.42 -18.23
CA LEU A 354 15.11 1.46 -18.96
C LEU A 354 14.47 1.83 -20.30
N ASN A 355 13.95 0.84 -21.02
CA ASN A 355 13.43 1.05 -22.36
C ASN A 355 11.95 1.38 -22.40
N LYS A 356 11.16 0.90 -21.43
CA LYS A 356 9.71 0.96 -21.52
C LYS A 356 9.07 1.96 -20.56
N TYR A 357 9.62 2.12 -19.35
CA TYR A 357 8.95 2.85 -18.27
C TYR A 357 9.72 4.07 -17.77
N ILE A 358 11.02 3.95 -17.52
CA ILE A 358 11.85 5.03 -16.97
C ILE A 358 11.79 6.31 -17.82
N PRO A 359 11.86 6.29 -19.16
CA PRO A 359 11.85 7.51 -19.94
C PRO A 359 10.62 8.38 -19.65
N ARG A 360 9.44 7.76 -19.60
CA ARG A 360 8.19 8.49 -19.32
C ARG A 360 8.11 8.97 -17.87
N VAL A 361 8.57 8.17 -16.91
CA VAL A 361 8.63 8.56 -15.49
C VAL A 361 9.57 9.75 -15.32
N ARG A 362 10.77 9.73 -15.93
CA ARG A 362 11.74 10.84 -15.86
C ARG A 362 11.24 12.13 -16.54
N GLU A 363 10.56 12.00 -17.66
CA GLU A 363 9.92 13.14 -18.33
C GLU A 363 8.97 13.86 -17.35
N LEU A 364 8.08 13.12 -16.69
CA LEU A 364 7.12 13.69 -15.75
C LEU A 364 7.75 14.14 -14.43
N GLN A 365 8.76 13.41 -13.92
CA GLN A 365 9.48 13.84 -12.72
C GLN A 365 10.04 15.25 -12.86
N ASN A 366 10.47 15.61 -14.07
CA ASN A 366 11.08 16.90 -14.38
C ASN A 366 10.05 17.95 -14.86
N GLN A 367 8.79 17.55 -15.08
CA GLN A 367 7.76 18.49 -15.50
C GLN A 367 7.44 19.46 -14.37
N VAL A 368 7.79 20.72 -14.57
CA VAL A 368 7.44 21.82 -13.65
C VAL A 368 5.98 22.20 -13.87
N VAL A 369 5.19 22.20 -12.82
CA VAL A 369 3.76 22.56 -12.83
C VAL A 369 3.47 23.88 -12.13
N ALA A 370 4.37 24.32 -11.23
CA ALA A 370 4.23 25.60 -10.53
C ALA A 370 5.58 26.12 -10.03
N GLN A 371 5.57 27.36 -9.54
CA GLN A 371 6.69 27.98 -8.82
C GLN A 371 6.20 28.40 -7.43
N ALA A 372 6.89 27.96 -6.38
CA ALA A 372 6.65 28.42 -5.03
C ALA A 372 7.65 29.53 -4.67
N SER A 373 7.18 30.72 -4.28
CA SER A 373 8.05 31.83 -3.89
C SER A 373 8.54 31.75 -2.44
N HIS A 374 7.82 31.02 -1.61
CA HIS A 374 8.10 30.78 -0.19
C HIS A 374 7.60 29.40 0.23
N THR A 375 8.01 28.95 1.41
CA THR A 375 7.52 27.67 1.96
C THR A 375 6.01 27.70 2.15
N ARG A 376 5.32 26.72 1.61
CA ARG A 376 3.91 26.41 1.94
C ARG A 376 3.91 25.34 3.00
N ARG A 377 3.74 25.79 4.24
CA ARG A 377 3.80 24.92 5.42
C ARG A 377 2.58 23.99 5.48
N HIS A 378 2.82 22.74 5.80
CA HIS A 378 1.80 21.80 6.18
C HIS A 378 1.97 21.37 7.64
N VAL A 379 0.90 21.43 8.40
CA VAL A 379 0.75 20.86 9.75
C VAL A 379 -0.55 20.08 9.81
N ARG A 380 -0.58 19.00 10.58
CA ARG A 380 -1.79 18.19 10.72
C ARG A 380 -2.84 18.91 11.55
N ILE A 381 -2.47 19.43 12.70
CA ILE A 381 -3.33 20.24 13.58
C ILE A 381 -2.73 21.63 13.62
N PRO A 382 -3.55 22.72 13.61
CA PRO A 382 -3.06 24.07 13.82
C PRO A 382 -2.21 24.20 15.09
N ASP A 383 -1.11 24.91 14.99
CA ASP A 383 -0.19 25.20 16.09
C ASP A 383 0.01 26.71 16.28
N ASP A 384 1.00 27.13 17.10
CA ASP A 384 1.29 28.53 17.41
C ASP A 384 1.64 29.38 16.18
N GLU A 385 2.12 28.76 15.10
CA GLU A 385 2.38 29.42 13.82
C GLU A 385 1.15 29.44 12.89
N GLY A 386 0.03 28.84 13.32
CA GLY A 386 -1.25 28.79 12.61
C GLY A 386 -1.53 27.47 11.90
N PRO A 387 -2.59 27.43 11.09
CA PRO A 387 -3.02 26.23 10.37
C PRO A 387 -2.12 25.91 9.17
N SER A 388 -2.31 24.73 8.59
CA SER A 388 -1.68 24.37 7.31
C SER A 388 -2.03 25.40 6.23
N GLN A 389 -1.00 25.89 5.53
CA GLN A 389 -1.16 26.76 4.37
C GLN A 389 -1.43 25.95 3.08
N LEU A 390 -1.16 24.65 3.12
CA LEU A 390 -1.16 23.78 1.96
C LEU A 390 -2.41 22.90 1.87
N ALA A 391 -2.85 22.31 2.98
CA ALA A 391 -4.00 21.39 2.95
C ALA A 391 -5.31 22.02 2.44
N PRO A 392 -5.63 23.30 2.74
CA PRO A 392 -6.78 23.97 2.13
C PRO A 392 -6.65 24.19 0.62
N LEU A 393 -5.43 24.38 0.09
CA LEU A 393 -5.18 24.46 -1.37
C LEU A 393 -5.41 23.09 -2.03
N VAL A 394 -5.06 22.01 -1.35
CA VAL A 394 -5.39 20.65 -1.81
C VAL A 394 -6.89 20.44 -1.81
N ALA A 395 -7.62 20.85 -0.76
CA ALA A 395 -9.08 20.82 -0.75
C ALA A 395 -9.71 21.67 -1.89
N GLN A 396 -9.13 22.85 -2.17
CA GLN A 396 -9.55 23.70 -3.29
C GLN A 396 -9.39 22.99 -4.63
N SER A 397 -8.32 22.21 -4.81
CA SER A 397 -8.10 21.46 -6.06
C SER A 397 -9.20 20.43 -6.32
N PHE A 398 -9.78 19.84 -5.27
CA PHE A 398 -10.90 18.91 -5.43
C PHE A 398 -12.14 19.63 -5.99
N VAL A 399 -12.47 20.81 -5.45
CA VAL A 399 -13.57 21.63 -5.97
C VAL A 399 -13.30 22.01 -7.44
N HIS A 400 -12.09 22.43 -7.76
CA HIS A 400 -11.71 22.80 -9.12
C HIS A 400 -11.85 21.60 -10.09
N ALA A 401 -11.22 20.49 -9.78
CA ALA A 401 -11.22 19.30 -10.63
C ALA A 401 -12.64 18.72 -10.85
N MET A 402 -13.49 18.74 -9.82
CA MET A 402 -14.85 18.24 -9.93
C MET A 402 -15.75 19.20 -10.73
N LYS A 403 -15.59 20.51 -10.56
CA LYS A 403 -16.30 21.50 -11.40
C LYS A 403 -15.95 21.40 -12.87
N ASN A 404 -14.67 21.20 -13.20
CA ASN A 404 -14.21 20.99 -14.57
C ASN A 404 -14.84 19.75 -15.24
N ARG A 405 -15.30 18.79 -14.42
CA ARG A 405 -15.99 17.56 -14.87
C ARG A 405 -17.52 17.65 -14.81
N GLY A 406 -18.06 18.86 -14.55
CA GLY A 406 -19.49 19.11 -14.54
C GLY A 406 -20.22 18.75 -13.24
N HIS A 407 -19.51 18.39 -12.17
CA HIS A 407 -20.12 18.16 -10.86
C HIS A 407 -20.40 19.51 -10.16
N PRO A 408 -21.61 19.73 -9.60
CA PRO A 408 -22.00 21.01 -9.00
C PRO A 408 -21.50 21.15 -7.56
N VAL A 409 -20.24 20.80 -7.30
CA VAL A 409 -19.67 20.82 -5.95
C VAL A 409 -19.55 22.24 -5.40
N GLN A 410 -19.90 22.39 -4.15
CA GLN A 410 -19.97 23.67 -3.44
C GLN A 410 -18.84 23.83 -2.43
N PHE A 411 -18.38 22.73 -1.81
CA PHE A 411 -17.33 22.73 -0.80
C PHE A 411 -16.46 21.46 -0.89
N ALA A 412 -15.32 21.50 -0.22
CA ALA A 412 -14.49 20.32 0.01
C ALA A 412 -14.08 20.21 1.49
N ILE A 413 -13.92 18.96 1.95
CA ILE A 413 -13.30 18.62 3.23
C ILE A 413 -12.17 17.62 2.94
N HIS A 414 -10.98 17.88 3.49
CA HIS A 414 -9.80 17.03 3.31
C HIS A 414 -9.13 16.75 4.64
N ASN A 415 -8.84 15.48 4.92
CA ASN A 415 -8.13 15.09 6.13
C ASN A 415 -6.63 15.43 6.03
N ALA A 416 -6.07 15.98 7.10
CA ALA A 416 -4.68 16.44 7.15
C ALA A 416 -3.67 15.35 6.77
N GLY A 417 -3.93 14.10 7.16
CA GLY A 417 -3.06 12.96 6.88
C GLY A 417 -2.84 12.65 5.40
N GLY A 418 -3.75 13.10 4.54
CA GLY A 418 -3.63 12.97 3.09
C GLY A 418 -2.50 13.83 2.49
N VAL A 419 -2.09 14.91 3.16
CA VAL A 419 -0.94 15.75 2.79
C VAL A 419 0.27 15.32 3.62
N ARG A 420 1.38 14.96 2.97
CA ARG A 420 2.51 14.29 3.63
C ARG A 420 3.70 15.18 3.94
N THR A 421 3.83 16.33 3.30
CA THR A 421 4.96 17.24 3.46
C THR A 421 4.58 18.67 3.11
N SER A 422 5.45 19.63 3.46
CA SER A 422 5.40 21.02 3.02
C SER A 422 6.01 21.16 1.62
N ILE A 423 5.68 22.24 0.90
CA ILE A 423 6.36 22.64 -0.34
C ILE A 423 7.39 23.72 -0.01
N LEU A 424 8.64 23.51 -0.40
CA LEU A 424 9.73 24.47 -0.24
C LEU A 424 9.77 25.47 -1.42
N PRO A 425 10.42 26.63 -1.25
CA PRO A 425 10.60 27.59 -2.35
C PRO A 425 11.35 26.97 -3.53
N GLY A 426 10.92 27.29 -4.72
CA GLY A 426 11.54 26.80 -5.96
C GLY A 426 10.53 26.24 -6.95
N LYS A 427 11.05 25.54 -7.95
CA LYS A 427 10.23 24.81 -8.94
C LYS A 427 9.53 23.64 -8.27
N VAL A 428 8.25 23.48 -8.54
CA VAL A 428 7.42 22.37 -8.10
C VAL A 428 7.12 21.47 -9.27
N THR A 429 7.52 20.22 -9.18
CA THR A 429 7.38 19.23 -10.25
C THR A 429 6.23 18.26 -9.97
N VAL A 430 5.81 17.52 -11.00
CA VAL A 430 4.86 16.40 -10.83
C VAL A 430 5.35 15.41 -9.79
N ALA A 431 6.67 15.13 -9.74
CA ALA A 431 7.25 14.22 -8.73
C ALA A 431 7.14 14.76 -7.29
N ASP A 432 7.26 16.06 -7.09
CA ASP A 432 7.09 16.65 -5.76
C ASP A 432 5.65 16.49 -5.27
N ILE A 433 4.68 16.56 -6.18
CA ILE A 433 3.26 16.39 -5.85
C ILE A 433 2.91 14.90 -5.70
N ALA A 434 3.00 14.12 -6.77
CA ALA A 434 2.51 12.76 -6.80
C ALA A 434 3.47 11.73 -6.16
N GLY A 435 4.72 12.11 -5.89
CA GLY A 435 5.70 11.23 -5.25
C GLY A 435 5.99 11.55 -3.78
N LYS A 436 5.73 12.79 -3.32
CA LYS A 436 6.08 13.22 -1.96
C LYS A 436 4.90 13.81 -1.20
N LEU A 437 4.17 14.75 -1.84
CA LEU A 437 3.08 15.50 -1.20
C LEU A 437 1.82 14.67 -1.04
N LEU A 438 1.35 14.07 -2.14
CA LEU A 438 0.12 13.28 -2.27
C LEU A 438 0.45 11.91 -2.89
N PRO A 439 1.27 11.08 -2.24
CA PRO A 439 1.83 9.87 -2.84
C PRO A 439 0.81 8.74 -3.03
N PHE A 440 -0.36 8.87 -2.42
CA PHE A 440 -1.43 7.90 -2.55
C PHE A 440 -2.36 8.29 -3.70
N ALA A 441 -2.57 7.39 -4.65
CA ALA A 441 -3.51 7.62 -5.75
C ALA A 441 -4.97 7.42 -5.30
N VAL A 442 -5.32 7.97 -4.12
CA VAL A 442 -6.69 7.91 -3.60
C VAL A 442 -7.59 8.77 -4.48
N PRO A 443 -8.69 8.21 -5.01
CA PRO A 443 -9.62 8.95 -5.84
C PRO A 443 -10.43 9.97 -5.03
N ILE A 444 -10.99 10.95 -5.74
CA ILE A 444 -11.89 11.96 -5.18
C ILE A 444 -13.33 11.47 -5.31
N GLY A 445 -14.13 11.68 -4.27
CA GLY A 445 -15.56 11.41 -4.25
C GLY A 445 -16.40 12.68 -4.28
N VAL A 446 -17.64 12.56 -4.77
CA VAL A 446 -18.67 13.60 -4.80
C VAL A 446 -19.92 13.06 -4.13
N TYR A 447 -20.53 13.84 -3.23
CA TYR A 447 -21.65 13.40 -2.42
C TYR A 447 -22.60 14.55 -2.08
N HIS A 448 -23.86 14.22 -1.71
CA HIS A 448 -24.84 15.16 -1.22
C HIS A 448 -25.16 14.90 0.25
N VAL A 449 -24.96 15.90 1.09
CA VAL A 449 -25.16 15.79 2.55
C VAL A 449 -25.96 16.97 3.09
N SER A 450 -26.67 16.75 4.19
CA SER A 450 -27.35 17.82 4.90
C SER A 450 -26.37 18.74 5.62
N GLY A 451 -26.77 19.97 5.92
CA GLY A 451 -25.94 20.89 6.71
C GLY A 451 -25.61 20.33 8.10
N GLN A 452 -26.50 19.55 8.71
CA GLN A 452 -26.22 18.84 9.96
C GLN A 452 -25.12 17.82 9.76
N THR A 453 -25.17 17.03 8.70
CA THR A 453 -24.11 16.05 8.36
C THR A 453 -22.75 16.73 8.18
N ILE A 454 -22.70 17.94 7.60
CA ILE A 454 -21.43 18.70 7.50
C ILE A 454 -20.88 19.03 8.88
N ALA A 455 -21.73 19.54 9.78
CA ALA A 455 -21.31 19.87 11.15
C ALA A 455 -20.82 18.62 11.91
N ASP A 456 -21.59 17.54 11.85
CA ASP A 456 -21.25 16.27 12.50
C ASP A 456 -19.93 15.67 11.96
N THR A 457 -19.70 15.80 10.66
CA THR A 457 -18.45 15.35 10.02
C THR A 457 -17.25 16.14 10.52
N LEU A 458 -17.36 17.47 10.56
CA LEU A 458 -16.28 18.34 11.03
C LEU A 458 -15.98 18.07 12.51
N GLU A 459 -17.01 17.95 13.33
CA GLU A 459 -16.86 17.65 14.75
C GLU A 459 -16.25 16.28 14.98
N GLY A 460 -16.74 15.24 14.30
CA GLY A 460 -16.22 13.88 14.41
C GLY A 460 -14.74 13.79 14.04
N ALA A 461 -14.36 14.40 12.93
CA ALA A 461 -12.98 14.43 12.45
C ALA A 461 -12.02 15.17 13.42
N ILE A 462 -12.44 16.32 13.98
CA ILE A 462 -11.64 17.05 14.97
C ILE A 462 -11.54 16.27 16.27
N ASN A 463 -12.66 15.75 16.80
CA ASN A 463 -12.65 14.94 18.01
C ASN A 463 -11.71 13.73 17.88
N ASN A 464 -11.71 13.08 16.72
CA ASN A 464 -10.80 11.97 16.43
C ASN A 464 -9.32 12.43 16.38
N ALA A 465 -9.05 13.60 15.80
CA ALA A 465 -7.69 14.12 15.68
C ALA A 465 -7.05 14.47 17.03
N ILE A 466 -7.84 15.00 17.97
CA ILE A 466 -7.36 15.48 19.29
C ILE A 466 -7.75 14.56 20.45
N ASN A 467 -8.32 13.38 20.17
CA ASN A 467 -8.81 12.40 21.15
C ASN A 467 -9.85 12.97 22.14
N ASN A 468 -10.74 13.85 21.67
CA ASN A 468 -11.73 14.49 22.51
C ASN A 468 -13.09 13.72 22.50
N GLY A 469 -13.21 12.76 23.42
CA GLY A 469 -14.43 11.96 23.60
C GLY A 469 -14.59 10.80 22.63
N VAL A 470 -13.53 10.48 21.88
CA VAL A 470 -13.39 9.27 21.04
C VAL A 470 -11.97 8.74 21.14
N GLU A 471 -11.80 7.44 21.00
CA GLU A 471 -10.48 6.84 20.82
C GLU A 471 -10.02 7.14 19.40
N GLY A 472 -9.04 8.05 19.26
CA GLY A 472 -8.65 8.60 17.97
C GLY A 472 -7.55 7.82 17.29
N THR A 473 -7.56 7.86 15.95
CA THR A 473 -6.51 7.31 15.08
C THR A 473 -5.34 8.27 14.88
N GLY A 474 -5.46 9.49 15.44
CA GLY A 474 -4.41 10.49 15.49
C GLY A 474 -4.66 11.74 14.65
N SER A 475 -3.69 12.66 14.70
CA SER A 475 -3.76 14.01 14.12
C SER A 475 -4.02 14.07 12.61
N GLY A 476 -3.89 12.96 11.91
CA GLY A 476 -4.15 12.87 10.46
C GLY A 476 -5.61 13.09 10.08
N SER A 477 -6.56 12.89 10.99
CA SER A 477 -7.99 13.07 10.74
C SER A 477 -8.44 14.54 10.76
N TYR A 478 -7.63 15.49 11.25
CA TYR A 478 -8.01 16.89 11.34
C TYR A 478 -8.49 17.43 9.98
N PRO A 479 -9.70 18.06 9.91
CA PRO A 479 -10.31 18.49 8.65
C PRO A 479 -9.79 19.86 8.21
N TYR A 480 -9.30 19.95 6.99
CA TYR A 480 -9.07 21.20 6.29
C TYR A 480 -10.13 21.38 5.20
N THR A 481 -10.62 22.59 5.03
CA THR A 481 -11.79 22.84 4.17
C THR A 481 -11.51 23.86 3.07
N CYS A 482 -12.31 23.75 2.00
CA CYS A 482 -12.47 24.80 0.99
C CYS A 482 -13.94 25.18 0.93
N HIS A 483 -14.24 26.48 0.90
CA HIS A 483 -15.59 27.07 0.90
C HIS A 483 -16.46 26.76 2.13
N LEU A 484 -15.85 26.31 3.23
CA LEU A 484 -16.48 26.22 4.54
C LEU A 484 -15.66 27.00 5.57
N LYS A 485 -16.32 27.64 6.53
CA LYS A 485 -15.73 28.20 7.74
C LYS A 485 -16.63 27.95 8.93
N PHE A 486 -16.03 27.74 10.10
CA PHE A 486 -16.74 27.38 11.32
C PHE A 486 -15.86 27.66 12.52
N ASP A 487 -16.45 27.70 13.72
CA ASP A 487 -15.78 27.71 15.01
C ASP A 487 -15.95 26.33 15.66
N TYR A 488 -14.92 25.86 16.37
CA TYR A 488 -14.94 24.62 17.15
C TYR A 488 -14.65 24.92 18.61
N ASP A 489 -15.51 24.44 19.52
CA ASP A 489 -15.37 24.60 20.96
C ASP A 489 -15.37 23.22 21.64
N ALA A 490 -14.17 22.80 22.12
CA ALA A 490 -13.94 21.50 22.75
C ALA A 490 -14.70 21.33 24.09
N GLU A 491 -15.06 22.44 24.77
CA GLU A 491 -15.73 22.41 26.08
C GLU A 491 -17.23 22.10 25.96
N LYS A 492 -17.82 22.26 24.77
CA LYS A 492 -19.21 21.96 24.55
C LYS A 492 -19.50 20.45 24.50
N PRO A 493 -20.74 20.05 24.77
CA PRO A 493 -21.19 18.66 24.55
C PRO A 493 -20.94 18.19 23.13
N LYS A 494 -20.64 16.90 22.96
CA LYS A 494 -20.52 16.29 21.64
C LYS A 494 -21.84 16.48 20.84
N GLY A 495 -21.74 16.93 19.62
CA GLY A 495 -22.86 17.29 18.73
C GLY A 495 -23.15 18.80 18.72
N GLU A 496 -22.53 19.61 19.61
CA GLU A 496 -22.74 21.06 19.73
C GLU A 496 -21.43 21.86 19.58
N ARG A 497 -20.32 21.19 19.28
CA ARG A 497 -18.97 21.80 19.26
C ARG A 497 -18.72 22.67 18.03
N ILE A 498 -19.41 22.40 16.92
CA ILE A 498 -19.33 23.22 15.71
C ILE A 498 -20.37 24.36 15.80
N SER A 499 -19.91 25.58 15.56
CA SER A 499 -20.77 26.78 15.52
C SER A 499 -20.31 27.71 14.39
N GLN A 500 -21.13 28.73 14.09
CA GLN A 500 -20.87 29.69 13.00
C GLN A 500 -20.54 29.03 11.65
N LEU A 501 -21.11 27.84 11.39
CA LEU A 501 -20.83 27.11 10.14
C LEU A 501 -21.44 27.89 8.96
N LYS A 502 -20.55 28.29 8.04
CA LYS A 502 -20.91 29.05 6.82
C LYS A 502 -20.30 28.41 5.60
N ILE A 503 -21.00 28.55 4.47
CA ILE A 503 -20.58 28.08 3.15
C ILE A 503 -20.45 29.26 2.19
N LEU A 504 -19.43 29.25 1.32
CA LEU A 504 -19.25 30.24 0.27
C LEU A 504 -20.03 29.81 -0.98
N LEU A 505 -21.12 30.50 -1.27
CA LEU A 505 -21.95 30.32 -2.47
C LEU A 505 -21.80 31.53 -3.39
N GLY A 506 -21.21 31.33 -4.56
CA GLY A 506 -20.80 32.45 -5.40
C GLY A 506 -19.69 33.29 -4.73
N SER A 507 -20.00 34.53 -4.37
CA SER A 507 -19.08 35.44 -3.66
C SER A 507 -19.51 35.73 -2.21
N GLU A 508 -20.59 35.11 -1.72
CA GLU A 508 -21.16 35.41 -0.42
C GLU A 508 -21.08 34.25 0.56
N TRP A 509 -20.73 34.56 1.82
CA TRP A 509 -20.77 33.60 2.92
C TRP A 509 -22.19 33.53 3.49
N GLN A 510 -22.80 32.37 3.37
CA GLN A 510 -24.14 32.07 3.88
C GLN A 510 -24.07 31.08 5.03
N THR A 511 -24.98 31.17 5.98
CA THR A 511 -25.12 30.18 7.06
C THR A 511 -25.56 28.85 6.46
N VAL A 512 -24.95 27.78 6.93
CA VAL A 512 -25.34 26.41 6.54
C VAL A 512 -26.59 26.02 7.29
N GLU A 513 -27.66 25.74 6.53
CA GLU A 513 -28.95 25.33 7.07
C GLU A 513 -28.96 23.81 7.34
N ALA A 514 -29.31 23.41 8.58
CA ALA A 514 -29.14 22.01 9.05
C ALA A 514 -29.81 20.96 8.13
N HIS A 515 -31.00 21.29 7.58
CA HIS A 515 -31.80 20.37 6.78
C HIS A 515 -31.64 20.55 5.26
N GLN A 516 -30.91 21.56 4.82
CA GLN A 516 -30.63 21.79 3.41
C GLN A 516 -29.51 20.85 2.95
N TYR A 517 -29.62 20.33 1.73
CA TYR A 517 -28.56 19.48 1.12
C TYR A 517 -27.58 20.31 0.31
N TYR A 518 -26.32 19.96 0.45
CA TYR A 518 -25.19 20.59 -0.22
C TYR A 518 -24.36 19.51 -0.93
N CYS A 519 -23.82 19.87 -2.10
CA CYS A 519 -22.92 18.99 -2.85
C CYS A 519 -21.47 19.21 -2.39
N GLY A 520 -20.89 18.20 -1.78
CA GLY A 520 -19.51 18.22 -1.29
C GLY A 520 -18.59 17.29 -2.05
N THR A 521 -17.29 17.46 -1.82
CA THR A 521 -16.25 16.57 -2.32
C THR A 521 -15.17 16.32 -1.27
N SER A 522 -14.60 15.14 -1.26
CA SER A 522 -13.48 14.74 -0.41
C SER A 522 -12.72 13.56 -1.03
N SER A 523 -11.68 13.06 -0.36
CA SER A 523 -11.11 11.78 -0.77
C SER A 523 -12.13 10.65 -0.60
N ALA A 524 -12.08 9.63 -1.44
CA ALA A 524 -12.94 8.45 -1.29
C ALA A 524 -12.73 7.75 0.07
N TYR A 525 -11.55 7.89 0.67
CA TYR A 525 -11.23 7.39 2.00
C TYR A 525 -12.10 8.05 3.09
N THR A 526 -12.14 9.38 3.15
CA THR A 526 -12.96 10.11 4.12
C THR A 526 -14.47 10.00 3.80
N MET A 527 -14.83 9.95 2.52
CA MET A 527 -16.21 9.73 2.09
C MET A 527 -16.79 8.40 2.61
N LYS A 528 -15.95 7.41 2.88
CA LYS A 528 -16.32 6.12 3.48
C LYS A 528 -16.38 6.14 5.01
N GLY A 529 -16.39 7.30 5.63
CA GLY A 529 -16.58 7.46 7.07
C GLY A 529 -15.33 7.14 7.90
N LYS A 530 -14.11 7.08 7.32
CA LYS A 530 -12.90 6.74 8.07
C LYS A 530 -12.41 7.91 8.91
N GLU A 531 -11.69 7.58 10.02
CA GLU A 531 -11.03 8.54 10.90
C GLU A 531 -11.96 9.65 11.45
N GLY A 532 -13.16 9.28 11.92
CA GLY A 532 -14.10 10.23 12.51
C GLY A 532 -14.99 10.98 11.49
N TYR A 533 -14.93 10.58 10.21
CA TYR A 533 -15.80 11.08 9.15
C TYR A 533 -17.10 10.28 9.00
N ASP A 534 -17.46 9.46 10.01
CA ASP A 534 -18.62 8.53 10.00
C ASP A 534 -19.93 9.21 9.58
N ALA A 535 -20.09 10.49 9.90
CA ALA A 535 -21.29 11.24 9.52
C ALA A 535 -21.50 11.32 8.00
N LEU A 536 -20.43 11.25 7.17
CA LEU A 536 -20.53 11.20 5.71
C LEU A 536 -21.28 9.97 5.20
N LEU A 537 -21.37 8.89 5.98
CA LEU A 537 -22.17 7.71 5.63
C LEU A 537 -23.69 8.04 5.56
N ASN A 538 -24.12 9.17 6.14
CA ASN A 538 -25.51 9.68 6.05
C ASN A 538 -25.73 10.55 4.80
N MET A 539 -24.95 10.35 3.74
CA MET A 539 -25.18 11.03 2.46
C MET A 539 -26.53 10.62 1.85
N LYS A 540 -27.10 11.50 1.02
CA LYS A 540 -28.44 11.33 0.43
C LYS A 540 -28.54 10.13 -0.51
N ASP A 541 -27.44 9.80 -1.16
CA ASP A 541 -27.30 8.74 -2.16
C ASP A 541 -25.95 8.02 -1.95
N GLU A 542 -25.61 7.05 -2.80
CA GLU A 542 -24.33 6.31 -2.68
C GLU A 542 -23.11 7.18 -2.99
N GLY A 543 -23.31 8.41 -3.48
CA GLY A 543 -22.23 9.26 -3.97
C GLY A 543 -21.54 8.71 -5.21
N ILE A 544 -20.52 9.42 -5.67
CA ILE A 544 -19.75 9.05 -6.86
C ILE A 544 -18.26 9.04 -6.48
N VAL A 545 -17.60 7.91 -6.63
CA VAL A 545 -16.14 7.85 -6.60
C VAL A 545 -15.64 8.01 -8.03
N THR A 546 -14.79 9.01 -8.27
CA THR A 546 -14.28 9.35 -9.60
C THR A 546 -12.98 8.60 -9.89
N ASN A 547 -12.47 8.70 -11.11
CA ASN A 547 -11.15 8.20 -11.51
C ASN A 547 -10.02 9.25 -11.35
N VAL A 548 -10.29 10.39 -10.72
CA VAL A 548 -9.34 11.47 -10.48
C VAL A 548 -8.71 11.30 -9.12
N SER A 549 -7.39 11.13 -9.04
CA SER A 549 -6.68 11.09 -7.77
C SER A 549 -6.50 12.50 -7.17
N MET A 550 -6.24 12.56 -5.86
CA MET A 550 -5.91 13.81 -5.17
C MET A 550 -4.71 14.52 -5.82
N ALA A 551 -3.68 13.76 -6.22
CA ALA A 551 -2.49 14.30 -6.90
C ALA A 551 -2.86 14.85 -8.29
N ASP A 552 -3.67 14.15 -9.08
CA ASP A 552 -4.11 14.61 -10.41
C ASP A 552 -4.87 15.93 -10.28
N ALA A 553 -5.79 16.04 -9.31
CA ALA A 553 -6.53 17.28 -9.06
C ALA A 553 -5.61 18.45 -8.66
N PHE A 554 -4.61 18.20 -7.83
CA PHE A 554 -3.68 19.25 -7.40
C PHE A 554 -2.74 19.68 -8.53
N ILE A 555 -2.28 18.74 -9.36
CA ILE A 555 -1.50 19.05 -10.58
C ILE A 555 -2.36 19.85 -11.57
N GLU A 556 -3.63 19.49 -11.76
CA GLU A 556 -4.57 20.20 -12.64
C GLU A 556 -4.72 21.67 -12.20
N VAL A 557 -5.04 21.93 -10.94
CA VAL A 557 -5.22 23.31 -10.45
C VAL A 557 -3.93 24.13 -10.54
N LEU A 558 -2.76 23.53 -10.29
CA LEU A 558 -1.47 24.23 -10.42
C LEU A 558 -1.09 24.47 -11.88
N THR A 559 -1.54 23.64 -12.80
CA THR A 559 -1.35 23.84 -14.24
C THR A 559 -2.23 24.99 -14.75
N ASP A 560 -3.48 25.06 -14.27
CA ASP A 560 -4.41 26.13 -14.63
C ASP A 560 -4.07 27.46 -13.94
N TYR A 561 -3.50 27.41 -12.73
CA TYR A 561 -3.10 28.56 -11.92
C TYR A 561 -1.67 28.43 -11.41
N PRO A 562 -0.63 28.59 -12.27
CA PRO A 562 0.77 28.34 -11.90
C PRO A 562 1.29 29.20 -10.73
N ASP A 563 0.68 30.36 -10.52
CA ASP A 563 1.03 31.32 -9.46
C ASP A 563 0.35 31.04 -8.12
N LEU A 564 -0.50 30.01 -8.03
CA LEU A 564 -1.27 29.69 -6.80
C LEU A 564 -0.38 29.50 -5.57
N LEU A 565 0.81 28.94 -5.75
CA LEU A 565 1.78 28.76 -4.68
C LEU A 565 2.63 30.02 -4.38
N SER A 566 2.64 31.00 -5.26
CA SER A 566 3.46 32.22 -5.13
C SER A 566 2.73 33.37 -4.45
N HIS A 567 1.40 33.45 -4.59
CA HIS A 567 0.63 34.51 -3.95
C HIS A 567 0.47 34.24 -2.46
N HIS A 568 0.69 35.28 -1.63
CA HIS A 568 0.19 35.27 -0.25
C HIS A 568 -1.33 35.37 -0.29
N SER A 569 -2.01 34.28 -0.62
CA SER A 569 -3.46 34.30 -0.62
C SER A 569 -3.95 34.23 0.84
N GLN A 570 -4.38 35.38 1.33
CA GLN A 570 -5.39 35.49 2.37
C GLN A 570 -6.77 35.04 1.81
N ALA A 571 -6.80 34.17 0.80
CA ALA A 571 -8.03 33.65 0.25
C ALA A 571 -8.66 32.70 1.26
N ALA A 572 -9.65 33.23 1.97
CA ALA A 572 -10.79 32.54 2.60
C ALA A 572 -10.47 31.22 3.33
N LEU A 573 -9.40 31.21 4.13
CA LEU A 573 -8.99 30.09 4.94
C LEU A 573 -9.26 30.41 6.38
N THR A 574 -10.42 30.01 6.87
CA THR A 574 -10.62 30.09 8.31
C THR A 574 -11.36 28.87 8.81
N SER A 575 -10.62 27.86 9.21
CA SER A 575 -10.94 27.17 10.43
C SER A 575 -10.28 27.99 11.55
N SER A 576 -10.97 28.84 12.25
CA SER A 576 -10.49 29.46 13.48
C SER A 576 -10.83 28.52 14.61
N SER A 577 -9.89 27.72 15.05
CA SER A 577 -9.94 27.15 16.39
C SER A 577 -9.45 28.20 17.38
N ARG A 578 -10.24 28.61 18.33
CA ARG A 578 -9.85 29.17 19.61
C ARG A 578 -10.00 28.13 20.68
#